data_1c25bac7880e9013a5a501883d3a8950
#
_entry.id   1c25bac7880e9013a5a501883d3a8950
#
_cell.length_a   1.000
_cell.length_b   1.000
_cell.length_c   1.000
_cell.angle_alpha   90.00
_cell.angle_beta   90.00
_cell.angle_gamma   90.00
#
_symmetry.space_group_name_H-M   'P 1'
#
loop_
_entity.id
_entity.type
_entity.pdbx_description
1 polymer ?
#
loop_
_entity_poly.entity_id
_entity_poly.type
_entity_poly.pdbx_seq_one_letter_code
_entity_poly.pdbx_strand_id
1 'polypeptide(L)'
;MSAWVIRGLGMAVLHGVALTLLAKYAVYHPTDQTLVVSLTLAVLVGAAALWSALDAWRGVPDRGRAWFIAALVTGVVSGILYVIGRAVFVDQTGVSELGGALTGGAAFSALLVLVPAGLGLFVGGRIGHSRSSGENGAG
;
A
#
# COMPACT_ATOMS: atom_id res chain seq x y z
N MET A 1 2.14 -16.86 -11.10
CA MET A 1 2.50 -15.44 -10.86
C MET A 1 3.21 -15.35 -9.51
N SER A 2 4.34 -14.69 -9.43
CA SER A 2 5.06 -14.56 -8.15
C SER A 2 4.25 -13.73 -7.14
N ALA A 3 4.33 -14.12 -5.88
CA ALA A 3 3.55 -13.53 -4.80
C ALA A 3 3.72 -11.99 -4.70
N TRP A 4 4.92 -11.47 -4.95
CA TRP A 4 5.18 -10.04 -4.93
C TRP A 4 4.46 -9.26 -6.05
N VAL A 5 4.21 -9.90 -7.21
CA VAL A 5 3.49 -9.26 -8.34
C VAL A 5 2.06 -8.94 -7.94
N ILE A 6 1.35 -9.92 -7.38
CA ILE A 6 -0.06 -9.75 -6.96
C ILE A 6 -0.15 -8.67 -5.88
N ARG A 7 0.74 -8.69 -4.90
CA ARG A 7 0.78 -7.71 -3.80
C ARG A 7 1.14 -6.31 -4.30
N GLY A 8 2.21 -6.22 -5.11
CA GLY A 8 2.68 -4.95 -5.67
C GLY A 8 1.64 -4.29 -6.57
N LEU A 9 1.06 -5.04 -7.51
CA LEU A 9 0.02 -4.52 -8.40
C LEU A 9 -1.27 -4.19 -7.66
N GLY A 10 -1.72 -5.06 -6.75
CA GLY A 10 -2.92 -4.81 -5.94
C GLY A 10 -2.79 -3.54 -5.11
N MET A 11 -1.66 -3.38 -4.42
CA MET A 11 -1.38 -2.17 -3.64
C MET A 11 -1.19 -0.94 -4.52
N ALA A 12 -0.54 -1.09 -5.69
CA ALA A 12 -0.35 0.02 -6.63
C ALA A 12 -1.68 0.56 -7.17
N VAL A 13 -2.60 -0.33 -7.55
CA VAL A 13 -3.94 0.07 -8.01
C VAL A 13 -4.71 0.74 -6.86
N LEU A 14 -4.69 0.15 -5.67
CA LEU A 14 -5.36 0.72 -4.50
C LEU A 14 -4.85 2.14 -4.20
N HIS A 15 -3.52 2.34 -4.17
CA HIS A 15 -2.90 3.65 -3.94
C HIS A 15 -3.18 4.63 -5.07
N GLY A 16 -3.00 4.20 -6.33
CA GLY A 16 -3.23 5.04 -7.49
C GLY A 16 -4.67 5.55 -7.57
N VAL A 17 -5.65 4.67 -7.35
CA VAL A 17 -7.08 5.04 -7.32
C VAL A 17 -7.37 5.96 -6.14
N ALA A 18 -6.93 5.60 -4.93
CA ALA A 18 -7.19 6.39 -3.73
C ALA A 18 -6.61 7.82 -3.84
N LEU A 19 -5.38 7.95 -4.30
CA LEU A 19 -4.73 9.26 -4.48
C LEU A 19 -5.38 10.08 -5.59
N THR A 20 -5.83 9.45 -6.69
CA THR A 20 -6.56 10.13 -7.76
C THR A 20 -7.92 10.65 -7.28
N LEU A 21 -8.66 9.82 -6.52
CA LEU A 21 -9.93 10.23 -5.92
C LEU A 21 -9.74 11.37 -4.92
N LEU A 22 -8.68 11.30 -4.12
CA LEU A 22 -8.33 12.35 -3.17
C LEU A 22 -8.02 13.67 -3.90
N ALA A 23 -7.23 13.62 -4.97
CA ALA A 23 -6.94 14.80 -5.80
C ALA A 23 -8.21 15.39 -6.43
N LYS A 24 -9.12 14.55 -6.91
CA LYS A 24 -10.41 14.99 -7.43
C LYS A 24 -11.28 15.62 -6.34
N TYR A 25 -11.34 15.02 -5.15
CA TYR A 25 -12.07 15.56 -4.02
C TYR A 25 -11.54 16.95 -3.61
N ALA A 26 -10.22 17.13 -3.62
CA ALA A 26 -9.57 18.39 -3.27
C ALA A 26 -9.98 19.57 -4.18
N VAL A 27 -10.29 19.31 -5.45
CA VAL A 27 -10.76 20.35 -6.38
C VAL A 27 -12.11 20.94 -5.94
N TYR A 28 -13.00 20.12 -5.37
CA TYR A 28 -14.32 20.55 -4.94
C TYR A 28 -14.37 21.00 -3.47
N HIS A 29 -13.37 20.61 -2.66
CA HIS A 29 -13.30 20.90 -1.23
C HIS A 29 -11.90 21.41 -0.84
N PRO A 30 -11.51 22.62 -1.27
CA PRO A 30 -10.14 23.11 -1.09
C PRO A 30 -9.76 23.36 0.37
N THR A 31 -10.73 23.59 1.26
CA THR A 31 -10.49 24.00 2.66
C THR A 31 -10.77 22.90 3.70
N ASP A 32 -11.47 21.83 3.34
CA ASP A 32 -11.89 20.78 4.28
C ASP A 32 -11.50 19.38 3.80
N GLN A 33 -10.19 19.11 3.83
CA GLN A 33 -9.64 17.85 3.34
C GLN A 33 -9.11 16.94 4.45
N THR A 34 -8.88 17.47 5.64
CA THR A 34 -8.13 16.78 6.70
C THR A 34 -8.73 15.41 7.04
N LEU A 35 -10.05 15.32 7.19
CA LEU A 35 -10.73 14.08 7.53
C LEU A 35 -10.62 13.05 6.40
N VAL A 36 -10.87 13.47 5.15
CA VAL A 36 -10.84 12.56 4.00
C VAL A 36 -9.42 12.07 3.72
N VAL A 37 -8.42 12.95 3.82
CA VAL A 37 -7.00 12.58 3.72
C VAL A 37 -6.65 11.55 4.80
N SER A 38 -7.00 11.82 6.05
CA SER A 38 -6.69 10.93 7.18
C SER A 38 -7.35 9.56 7.03
N LEU A 39 -8.61 9.51 6.62
CA LEU A 39 -9.32 8.25 6.36
C LEU A 39 -8.70 7.48 5.19
N THR A 40 -8.36 8.17 4.10
CA THR A 40 -7.70 7.54 2.94
C THR A 40 -6.37 6.92 3.34
N LEU A 41 -5.53 7.65 4.08
CA LEU A 41 -4.26 7.13 4.57
C LEU A 41 -4.46 5.96 5.53
N ALA A 42 -5.44 6.03 6.44
CA ALA A 42 -5.76 4.94 7.35
C ALA A 42 -6.18 3.65 6.61
N VAL A 43 -6.97 3.78 5.54
CA VAL A 43 -7.37 2.64 4.69
C VAL A 43 -6.15 2.03 3.98
N LEU A 44 -5.27 2.86 3.42
CA LEU A 44 -4.07 2.38 2.72
C LEU A 44 -3.11 1.66 3.67
N VAL A 45 -2.85 2.24 4.83
CA VAL A 45 -2.03 1.65 5.89
C VAL A 45 -2.66 0.36 6.42
N GLY A 46 -3.97 0.38 6.70
CA GLY A 46 -4.72 -0.77 7.16
C GLY A 46 -4.70 -1.93 6.17
N ALA A 47 -4.88 -1.65 4.88
CA ALA A 47 -4.82 -2.67 3.83
C ALA A 47 -3.45 -3.36 3.77
N ALA A 48 -2.35 -2.60 3.81
CA ALA A 48 -1.00 -3.15 3.80
C ALA A 48 -0.72 -3.99 5.06
N ALA A 49 -1.08 -3.48 6.24
CA ALA A 49 -0.88 -4.17 7.51
C ALA A 49 -1.70 -5.47 7.61
N LEU A 50 -2.98 -5.43 7.25
CA LEU A 50 -3.85 -6.61 7.30
C LEU A 50 -3.44 -7.68 6.31
N TRP A 51 -3.15 -7.30 5.07
CA TRP A 51 -2.73 -8.28 4.06
C TRP A 51 -1.42 -8.95 4.44
N SER A 52 -0.43 -8.18 4.88
CA SER A 52 0.85 -8.72 5.32
C SER A 52 0.75 -9.59 6.57
N ALA A 53 -0.12 -9.22 7.53
CA ALA A 53 -0.40 -10.02 8.71
C ALA A 53 -1.04 -11.37 8.34
N LEU A 54 -1.97 -11.39 7.39
CA LEU A 54 -2.58 -12.61 6.86
C LEU A 54 -1.54 -13.50 6.17
N ASP A 55 -0.62 -12.94 5.41
CA ASP A 55 0.47 -13.70 4.79
C ASP A 55 1.41 -14.32 5.84
N ALA A 56 1.72 -13.58 6.89
CA ALA A 56 2.55 -14.07 7.97
C ALA A 56 1.84 -15.18 8.76
N TRP A 57 0.56 -15.00 9.04
CA TRP A 57 -0.27 -15.99 9.72
C TRP A 57 -0.43 -17.29 8.91
N ARG A 58 -0.56 -17.17 7.58
CA ARG A 58 -0.64 -18.32 6.66
C ARG A 58 0.71 -19.00 6.40
N GLY A 59 1.81 -18.47 6.94
CA GLY A 59 3.13 -19.03 6.77
C GLY A 59 3.69 -18.92 5.35
N VAL A 60 3.28 -17.91 4.58
CA VAL A 60 3.77 -17.71 3.20
C VAL A 60 5.29 -17.61 3.22
N PRO A 61 6.03 -18.40 2.42
CA PRO A 61 7.48 -18.36 2.36
C PRO A 61 7.96 -17.04 1.76
N ASP A 62 9.17 -16.59 2.14
CA ASP A 62 9.84 -15.38 1.65
C ASP A 62 8.97 -14.10 1.69
N ARG A 63 7.98 -14.06 2.59
CA ARG A 63 7.03 -12.95 2.71
C ARG A 63 7.69 -11.59 2.91
N GLY A 64 8.77 -11.52 3.68
CA GLY A 64 9.50 -10.28 3.91
C GLY A 64 10.07 -9.70 2.61
N ARG A 65 10.77 -10.54 1.82
CA ARG A 65 11.29 -10.16 0.50
C ARG A 65 10.18 -9.80 -0.47
N ALA A 66 9.10 -10.59 -0.48
CA ALA A 66 7.95 -10.35 -1.36
C ALA A 66 7.29 -8.99 -1.07
N TRP A 67 7.11 -8.62 0.20
CA TRP A 67 6.54 -7.33 0.59
C TRP A 67 7.50 -6.17 0.36
N PHE A 68 8.82 -6.38 0.54
CA PHE A 68 9.81 -5.36 0.21
C PHE A 68 9.77 -4.99 -1.28
N ILE A 69 9.81 -6.00 -2.16
CA ILE A 69 9.71 -5.78 -3.62
C ILE A 69 8.34 -5.19 -3.98
N ALA A 70 7.26 -5.70 -3.38
CA ALA A 70 5.91 -5.19 -3.60
C ALA A 70 5.80 -3.71 -3.24
N ALA A 71 6.39 -3.26 -2.13
CA ALA A 71 6.39 -1.86 -1.71
C ALA A 71 7.11 -0.95 -2.73
N LEU A 72 8.28 -1.37 -3.22
CA LEU A 72 9.02 -0.62 -4.24
C LEU A 72 8.22 -0.52 -5.56
N VAL A 73 7.65 -1.64 -6.01
CA VAL A 73 6.79 -1.66 -7.20
C VAL A 73 5.55 -0.79 -7.00
N THR A 74 4.91 -0.87 -5.83
CA THR A 74 3.77 -0.02 -5.49
C THR A 74 4.13 1.46 -5.60
N GLY A 75 5.27 1.88 -5.05
CA GLY A 75 5.71 3.27 -5.10
C GLY A 75 5.76 3.80 -6.54
N VAL A 76 6.47 3.10 -7.42
CA VAL A 76 6.64 3.52 -8.81
C VAL A 76 5.33 3.45 -9.59
N VAL A 77 4.64 2.29 -9.53
CA VAL A 77 3.42 2.07 -10.33
C VAL A 77 2.26 2.94 -9.85
N SER A 78 2.10 3.13 -8.54
CA SER A 78 1.05 4.04 -8.02
C SER A 78 1.31 5.49 -8.42
N GLY A 79 2.57 5.92 -8.48
CA GLY A 79 2.94 7.24 -8.96
C GLY A 79 2.55 7.45 -10.43
N ILE A 80 2.81 6.47 -11.29
CA ILE A 80 2.40 6.50 -12.70
C ILE A 80 0.87 6.51 -12.82
N LEU A 81 0.18 5.62 -12.09
CA LEU A 81 -1.29 5.56 -12.10
C LEU A 81 -1.92 6.85 -11.60
N TYR A 82 -1.34 7.47 -10.56
CA TYR A 82 -1.79 8.77 -10.05
C TYR A 82 -1.67 9.87 -11.12
N VAL A 83 -0.53 9.95 -11.81
CA VAL A 83 -0.32 10.95 -12.87
C VAL A 83 -1.31 10.74 -14.01
N ILE A 84 -1.50 9.50 -14.48
CA ILE A 84 -2.49 9.17 -15.51
C ILE A 84 -3.91 9.51 -15.03
N GLY A 85 -4.26 9.08 -13.82
CA GLY A 85 -5.57 9.33 -13.24
C GLY A 85 -5.85 10.83 -13.11
N ARG A 86 -4.87 11.60 -12.67
CA ARG A 86 -4.98 13.04 -12.56
C ARG A 86 -5.14 13.72 -13.95
N ALA A 87 -4.36 13.32 -14.93
CA ALA A 87 -4.45 13.85 -16.29
C ALA A 87 -5.82 13.57 -16.94
N VAL A 88 -6.42 12.41 -16.65
CA VAL A 88 -7.70 12.00 -17.27
C VAL A 88 -8.90 12.57 -16.50
N PHE A 89 -8.87 12.60 -15.15
CA PHE A 89 -10.05 12.85 -14.32
C PHE A 89 -10.04 14.19 -13.58
N VAL A 90 -8.90 14.87 -13.49
CA VAL A 90 -8.75 16.06 -12.65
C VAL A 90 -8.33 17.28 -13.48
N ASP A 91 -7.17 17.23 -14.10
CA ASP A 91 -6.63 18.32 -14.92
C ASP A 91 -5.70 17.77 -16.00
N GLN A 92 -5.42 18.59 -17.03
CA GLN A 92 -4.58 18.19 -18.18
C GLN A 92 -3.07 18.44 -17.96
N THR A 93 -2.64 18.83 -16.77
CA THR A 93 -1.23 19.15 -16.47
C THR A 93 -0.43 17.95 -15.97
N GLY A 94 -1.01 16.74 -15.98
CA GLY A 94 -0.47 15.54 -15.36
C GLY A 94 0.96 15.16 -15.73
N VAL A 95 1.40 15.42 -16.97
CA VAL A 95 2.74 15.02 -17.42
C VAL A 95 3.85 15.82 -16.73
N SER A 96 3.61 17.08 -16.39
CA SER A 96 4.59 17.93 -15.68
C SER A 96 4.85 17.47 -14.24
N GLU A 97 3.91 16.75 -13.66
CA GLU A 97 3.97 16.21 -12.29
C GLU A 97 4.75 14.88 -12.18
N LEU A 98 5.10 14.28 -13.33
CA LEU A 98 5.70 12.94 -13.39
C LEU A 98 7.02 12.87 -12.62
N GLY A 99 7.85 13.91 -12.68
CA GLY A 99 9.10 13.98 -11.93
C GLY A 99 8.89 13.92 -10.42
N GLY A 100 7.98 14.75 -9.89
CA GLY A 100 7.63 14.76 -8.47
C GLY A 100 6.96 13.46 -8.00
N ALA A 101 6.07 12.90 -8.84
CA ALA A 101 5.39 11.65 -8.53
C ALA A 101 6.35 10.44 -8.50
N LEU A 102 7.34 10.40 -9.41
CA LEU A 102 8.32 9.31 -9.46
C LEU A 102 9.44 9.43 -8.43
N THR A 103 9.66 10.60 -7.85
CA THR A 103 10.65 10.81 -6.78
C THR A 103 9.99 10.81 -5.40
N GLY A 104 9.48 11.95 -4.95
CA GLY A 104 8.88 12.09 -3.62
C GLY A 104 7.60 11.27 -3.43
N GLY A 105 6.71 11.26 -4.42
CA GLY A 105 5.45 10.52 -4.38
C GLY A 105 5.66 8.99 -4.34
N ALA A 106 6.59 8.48 -5.17
CA ALA A 106 6.91 7.06 -5.19
C ALA A 106 7.57 6.61 -3.86
N ALA A 107 8.50 7.40 -3.33
CA ALA A 107 9.12 7.12 -2.04
C ALA A 107 8.09 7.13 -0.91
N PHE A 108 7.20 8.10 -0.88
CA PHE A 108 6.12 8.18 0.11
C PHE A 108 5.20 6.95 0.03
N SER A 109 4.73 6.59 -1.17
CA SER A 109 3.86 5.42 -1.37
C SER A 109 4.56 4.11 -1.02
N ALA A 110 5.85 3.97 -1.36
CA ALA A 110 6.63 2.79 -0.99
C ALA A 110 6.75 2.64 0.53
N LEU A 111 7.03 3.73 1.25
CA LEU A 111 7.10 3.73 2.71
C LEU A 111 5.74 3.49 3.35
N LEU A 112 4.67 4.04 2.78
CA LEU A 112 3.30 3.86 3.24
C LEU A 112 2.84 2.39 3.15
N VAL A 113 3.46 1.59 2.29
CA VAL A 113 3.26 0.15 2.22
C VAL A 113 4.27 -0.59 3.10
N LEU A 114 5.55 -0.25 2.99
CA LEU A 114 6.64 -1.00 3.63
C LEU A 114 6.55 -1.02 5.15
N VAL A 115 6.30 0.14 5.76
CA VAL A 115 6.25 0.27 7.23
C VAL A 115 5.08 -0.53 7.82
N PRO A 116 3.81 -0.33 7.39
CA PRO A 116 2.70 -1.11 7.94
C PRO A 116 2.78 -2.59 7.54
N ALA A 117 3.32 -2.93 6.37
CA ALA A 117 3.54 -4.33 6.00
C ALA A 117 4.56 -5.00 6.92
N GLY A 118 5.65 -4.32 7.28
CA GLY A 118 6.62 -4.81 8.26
C GLY A 118 6.00 -5.09 9.62
N LEU A 119 5.19 -4.17 10.12
CA LEU A 119 4.43 -4.34 11.36
C LEU A 119 3.44 -5.51 11.26
N GLY A 120 2.69 -5.60 10.17
CA GLY A 120 1.75 -6.69 9.93
C GLY A 120 2.43 -8.06 9.88
N LEU A 121 3.57 -8.17 9.19
CA LEU A 121 4.37 -9.40 9.17
C LEU A 121 4.87 -9.80 10.56
N PHE A 122 5.28 -8.84 11.37
CA PHE A 122 5.74 -9.09 12.74
C PHE A 122 4.61 -9.59 13.62
N VAL A 123 3.47 -8.91 13.63
CA VAL A 123 2.30 -9.28 14.43
C VAL A 123 1.72 -10.62 13.98
N GLY A 124 1.50 -10.80 12.68
CA GLY A 124 0.96 -12.04 12.12
C GLY A 124 1.86 -13.25 12.35
N GLY A 125 3.19 -13.05 12.32
CA GLY A 125 4.17 -14.08 12.65
C GLY A 125 4.09 -14.51 14.12
N ARG A 126 3.92 -13.57 15.04
CA ARG A 126 3.75 -13.87 16.47
C ARG A 126 2.52 -14.71 16.75
N ILE A 127 1.38 -14.36 16.15
CA ILE A 127 0.12 -15.08 16.31
C ILE A 127 0.21 -16.50 15.73
N GLY A 128 0.87 -16.67 14.59
CA GLY A 128 1.09 -17.98 13.97
C GLY A 128 1.91 -18.93 14.85
N HIS A 129 2.98 -18.45 15.48
CA HIS A 129 3.83 -19.26 16.37
C HIS A 129 3.10 -19.71 17.65
N SER A 130 2.23 -18.90 18.21
CA SER A 130 1.47 -19.25 19.41
C SER A 130 0.52 -20.44 19.18
N ARG A 131 0.04 -20.63 17.97
CA ARG A 131 -0.84 -21.75 17.60
C ARG A 131 -0.11 -23.08 17.52
N SER A 132 1.07 -23.10 16.89
CA SER A 132 1.87 -24.33 16.74
C SER A 132 2.39 -24.87 18.09
N SER A 133 2.65 -23.98 19.04
CA SER A 133 3.08 -24.37 20.41
C SER A 133 1.95 -24.97 21.24
N GLY A 134 0.70 -24.55 21.02
CA GLY A 134 -0.47 -25.10 21.72
C GLY A 134 -0.87 -26.52 21.26
N GLU A 135 -0.64 -26.81 19.98
CA GLU A 135 -1.00 -28.09 19.38
C GLU A 135 -0.01 -29.23 19.76
N ASN A 136 1.26 -28.89 19.96
CA ASN A 136 2.30 -29.83 20.41
C ASN A 136 2.28 -30.10 21.94
N GLY A 137 1.52 -29.36 22.73
CA GLY A 137 1.39 -29.53 24.17
C GLY A 137 0.17 -30.34 24.61
N ALA A 138 -0.72 -30.76 23.70
CA ALA A 138 -1.96 -31.49 23.97
C ALA A 138 -1.91 -32.98 23.56
N GLY A 139 -0.70 -33.49 23.24
CA GLY A 139 -0.47 -34.90 22.90
C GLY A 139 0.15 -35.73 24.03
#